data_1e1b233ccabdaf7b068efb836d84d30c
#
_entry.id   1e1b233ccabdaf7b068efb836d84d30c
#
_cell.length_a   1.000
_cell.length_b   1.000
_cell.length_c   1.000
_cell.angle_alpha   90.00
_cell.angle_beta   90.00
_cell.angle_gamma   90.00
#
_symmetry.space_group_name_H-M   'P 1'
#
loop_
_entity.id
_entity.type
_entity.pdbx_description
1 polymer ?
#
loop_
_entity_poly.entity_id
_entity_poly.type
_entity_poly.pdbx_seq_one_letter_code
_entity_poly.pdbx_strand_id
1 'polypeptide(L)'
;MRGFRRRRPERVRAADEYVGISQTPLSNASPAVEPRAAMRRVAAEAVILQDEAEAVVRGAQAREGLGFLAPRGGPLVRRFFGLRDLLPGTCPDPADEELRRQLDAILHHHALAVWVALDLLACEWRSEKISRQLDALNGLGEPAAHLEQLYAELANRSTAGQPAN
;
A
#
# COMPACT_ATOMS: atom_id res chain seq x y z
N MET A 1 44.17 -30.96 45.98
CA MET A 1 44.79 -30.42 44.78
C MET A 1 45.06 -31.54 43.79
N ARG A 2 44.26 -31.70 42.75
CA ARG A 2 44.47 -32.67 41.68
C ARG A 2 44.39 -31.96 40.35
N GLY A 3 45.56 -31.88 39.69
CA GLY A 3 45.73 -31.20 38.40
C GLY A 3 45.16 -32.03 37.26
N PHE A 4 44.31 -31.38 36.44
CA PHE A 4 43.78 -31.93 35.20
C PHE A 4 44.69 -31.51 34.03
N ARG A 5 45.46 -32.49 33.49
CA ARG A 5 46.24 -32.31 32.26
C ARG A 5 45.29 -32.31 31.04
N ARG A 6 45.30 -31.20 30.32
CA ARG A 6 44.67 -31.08 29.00
C ARG A 6 45.51 -31.82 27.95
N ARG A 7 44.96 -32.83 27.31
CA ARG A 7 45.52 -33.44 26.10
C ARG A 7 45.09 -32.62 24.88
N ARG A 8 46.05 -32.23 24.05
CA ARG A 8 45.83 -31.69 22.70
C ARG A 8 45.48 -32.85 21.77
N PRO A 9 44.47 -32.76 20.89
CA PRO A 9 44.34 -33.67 19.75
C PRO A 9 45.15 -33.10 18.56
N GLU A 10 45.82 -34.06 17.90
CA GLU A 10 46.66 -33.93 16.73
C GLU A 10 45.89 -33.40 15.52
N ARG A 11 46.61 -32.59 14.72
CA ARG A 11 46.22 -32.16 13.39
C ARG A 11 46.31 -33.38 12.44
N VAL A 12 45.20 -33.82 11.93
CA VAL A 12 45.15 -34.64 10.72
C VAL A 12 45.04 -33.72 9.52
N ARG A 13 46.12 -33.68 8.74
CA ARG A 13 46.08 -33.12 7.38
C ARG A 13 45.43 -34.16 6.47
N ALA A 14 44.26 -33.80 5.91
CA ALA A 14 43.76 -34.42 4.70
C ALA A 14 43.64 -33.33 3.64
N ALA A 15 44.59 -33.38 2.71
CA ALA A 15 44.43 -32.75 1.42
C ALA A 15 43.53 -33.64 0.60
N ASP A 16 42.45 -33.12 0.10
CA ASP A 16 41.77 -33.74 -1.05
C ASP A 16 40.96 -32.69 -1.82
N GLU A 17 41.43 -32.54 -3.04
CA GLU A 17 40.72 -32.26 -4.26
C GLU A 17 39.31 -31.72 -4.14
N TYR A 18 39.19 -30.39 -4.16
CA TYR A 18 37.92 -29.72 -4.46
C TYR A 18 37.77 -29.63 -5.97
N VAL A 19 37.09 -30.64 -6.54
CA VAL A 19 36.52 -30.59 -7.88
C VAL A 19 35.64 -29.36 -7.98
N GLY A 20 36.03 -28.43 -8.87
CA GLY A 20 35.30 -27.21 -9.15
C GLY A 20 33.89 -27.49 -9.68
N ILE A 21 32.91 -27.51 -8.79
CA ILE A 21 31.52 -27.36 -9.19
C ILE A 21 31.32 -25.87 -9.47
N SER A 22 31.34 -25.53 -10.77
CA SER A 22 30.88 -24.24 -11.25
C SER A 22 29.44 -24.03 -10.78
N GLN A 23 29.27 -23.36 -9.66
CA GLN A 23 27.98 -22.85 -9.24
C GLN A 23 27.62 -21.73 -10.22
N THR A 24 26.88 -22.10 -11.25
CA THR A 24 26.09 -21.13 -12.00
C THR A 24 25.20 -20.42 -10.96
N PRO A 25 25.33 -19.10 -10.76
CA PRO A 25 24.40 -18.41 -9.90
C PRO A 25 23.01 -18.56 -10.53
N LEU A 26 22.16 -19.38 -9.92
CA LEU A 26 20.73 -19.35 -10.16
C LEU A 26 20.29 -17.93 -9.80
N SER A 27 20.24 -17.08 -10.81
CA SER A 27 19.65 -15.75 -10.73
C SER A 27 18.16 -15.94 -10.46
N ASN A 28 17.82 -16.15 -9.18
CA ASN A 28 16.47 -16.01 -8.67
C ASN A 28 16.10 -14.51 -8.62
N ALA A 29 16.31 -13.81 -9.73
CA ALA A 29 15.64 -12.56 -9.97
C ALA A 29 14.16 -12.93 -10.14
N SER A 30 13.40 -12.87 -9.06
CA SER A 30 11.95 -12.66 -9.15
C SER A 30 11.74 -11.60 -10.23
N PRO A 31 10.93 -11.84 -11.26
CA PRO A 31 10.73 -10.84 -12.30
C PRO A 31 10.35 -9.54 -11.58
N ALA A 32 11.21 -8.54 -11.69
CA ALA A 32 10.95 -7.24 -11.10
C ALA A 32 9.63 -6.78 -11.73
N VAL A 33 8.58 -6.81 -10.92
CA VAL A 33 7.26 -6.36 -11.37
C VAL A 33 7.44 -4.92 -11.80
N GLU A 34 7.20 -4.64 -13.08
CA GLU A 34 7.36 -3.29 -13.61
C GLU A 34 6.62 -2.30 -12.70
N PRO A 35 7.27 -1.20 -12.28
CA PRO A 35 6.66 -0.25 -11.35
C PRO A 35 5.26 0.20 -11.78
N ARG A 36 5.04 0.40 -13.07
CA ARG A 36 3.72 0.75 -13.64
C ARG A 36 2.68 -0.34 -13.43
N ALA A 37 3.04 -1.61 -13.61
CA ALA A 37 2.11 -2.72 -13.39
C ALA A 37 1.72 -2.85 -11.91
N ALA A 38 2.63 -2.54 -10.99
CA ALA A 38 2.33 -2.47 -9.56
C ALA A 38 1.38 -1.32 -9.26
N MET A 39 1.69 -0.10 -9.72
CA MET A 39 0.83 1.08 -9.53
C MET A 39 -0.57 0.87 -10.12
N ARG A 40 -0.67 0.29 -11.33
CA ARG A 40 -1.97 -0.02 -11.96
C ARG A 40 -2.82 -0.97 -11.12
N ARG A 41 -2.21 -2.01 -10.54
CA ARG A 41 -2.94 -2.93 -9.65
C ARG A 41 -3.43 -2.24 -8.39
N VAL A 42 -2.59 -1.41 -7.78
CA VAL A 42 -2.94 -0.61 -6.60
C VAL A 42 -4.08 0.35 -6.93
N ALA A 43 -4.00 1.08 -8.05
CA ALA A 43 -5.05 2.00 -8.48
C ALA A 43 -6.38 1.27 -8.76
N ALA A 44 -6.33 0.13 -9.44
CA ALA A 44 -7.53 -0.68 -9.72
C ALA A 44 -8.23 -1.12 -8.43
N GLU A 45 -7.48 -1.60 -7.44
CA GLU A 45 -8.04 -2.00 -6.16
C GLU A 45 -8.58 -0.79 -5.39
N ALA A 46 -7.89 0.34 -5.43
CA ALA A 46 -8.36 1.56 -4.78
C ALA A 46 -9.68 2.08 -5.38
N VAL A 47 -9.84 2.05 -6.71
CA VAL A 47 -11.09 2.41 -7.39
C VAL A 47 -12.26 1.53 -6.92
N ILE A 48 -12.04 0.22 -6.76
CA ILE A 48 -13.09 -0.70 -6.25
C ILE A 48 -13.53 -0.33 -4.82
N LEU A 49 -12.62 0.20 -4.00
CA LEU A 49 -12.93 0.58 -2.62
C LEU A 49 -13.61 1.94 -2.49
N GLN A 50 -13.61 2.78 -3.54
CA GLN A 50 -14.09 4.15 -3.48
C GLN A 50 -15.55 4.26 -3.10
N ASP A 51 -16.42 3.47 -3.72
CA ASP A 51 -17.86 3.56 -3.48
C ASP A 51 -18.21 3.28 -2.01
N GLU A 52 -17.54 2.30 -1.41
CA GLU A 52 -17.77 1.97 -0.01
C GLU A 52 -17.18 3.04 0.92
N ALA A 53 -16.01 3.59 0.58
CA ALA A 53 -15.41 4.68 1.34
C ALA A 53 -16.26 5.95 1.29
N GLU A 54 -16.77 6.31 0.10
CA GLU A 54 -17.72 7.41 -0.08
C GLU A 54 -19.00 7.19 0.74
N ALA A 55 -19.55 5.97 0.71
CA ALA A 55 -20.73 5.63 1.50
C ALA A 55 -20.51 5.79 3.00
N VAL A 56 -19.32 5.42 3.51
CA VAL A 56 -18.99 5.60 4.94
C VAL A 56 -18.89 7.09 5.30
N VAL A 57 -18.23 7.91 4.47
CA VAL A 57 -18.10 9.36 4.73
C VAL A 57 -19.46 10.05 4.69
N ARG A 58 -20.29 9.73 3.69
CA ARG A 58 -21.65 10.27 3.59
C ARG A 58 -22.58 9.77 4.70
N GLY A 59 -22.45 8.51 5.11
CA GLY A 59 -23.17 7.96 6.26
C GLY A 59 -22.81 8.71 7.55
N ALA A 60 -21.54 9.04 7.75
CA ALA A 60 -21.11 9.85 8.89
C ALA A 60 -21.69 11.28 8.82
N GLN A 61 -21.73 11.91 7.66
CA GLN A 61 -22.37 13.20 7.43
C GLN A 61 -23.87 13.14 7.75
N ALA A 62 -24.54 12.05 7.34
CA ALA A 62 -25.95 11.80 7.63
C ALA A 62 -26.21 11.33 9.07
N ARG A 63 -25.17 11.23 9.90
CA ARG A 63 -25.21 10.77 11.30
C ARG A 63 -25.76 9.34 11.46
N GLU A 64 -25.45 8.48 10.50
CA GLU A 64 -25.65 7.06 10.69
C GLU A 64 -24.83 6.56 11.88
N GLY A 65 -25.38 5.64 12.67
CA GLY A 65 -24.78 5.22 13.93
C GLY A 65 -23.35 4.69 13.76
N LEU A 66 -22.44 5.09 14.65
CA LEU A 66 -21.03 4.64 14.62
C LEU A 66 -20.91 3.11 14.63
N GLY A 67 -21.78 2.42 15.38
CA GLY A 67 -21.83 0.94 15.41
C GLY A 67 -22.09 0.29 14.06
N PHE A 68 -22.73 1.01 13.13
CA PHE A 68 -22.98 0.56 11.76
C PHE A 68 -21.81 0.92 10.83
N LEU A 69 -21.22 2.10 10.96
CA LEU A 69 -20.19 2.59 10.05
C LEU A 69 -18.78 2.10 10.42
N ALA A 70 -18.44 1.97 11.71
CA ALA A 70 -17.10 1.59 12.14
C ALA A 70 -16.66 0.19 11.66
N PRO A 71 -17.53 -0.85 11.65
CA PRO A 71 -17.17 -2.16 11.10
C PRO A 71 -16.84 -2.14 9.60
N ARG A 72 -17.39 -1.17 8.86
CA ARG A 72 -17.15 -0.97 7.43
C ARG A 72 -15.92 -0.08 7.18
N GLY A 73 -15.87 1.06 7.82
CA GLY A 73 -14.83 2.07 7.61
C GLY A 73 -13.46 1.68 8.18
N GLY A 74 -13.40 1.00 9.32
CA GLY A 74 -12.14 0.56 9.92
C GLY A 74 -11.30 -0.36 9.01
N PRO A 75 -11.87 -1.39 8.38
CA PRO A 75 -11.17 -2.18 7.36
C PRO A 75 -10.73 -1.35 6.14
N LEU A 76 -11.56 -0.42 5.66
CA LEU A 76 -11.21 0.45 4.52
C LEU A 76 -9.97 1.29 4.79
N VAL A 77 -9.89 1.92 5.96
CA VAL A 77 -8.70 2.69 6.38
C VAL A 77 -7.44 1.83 6.30
N ARG A 78 -7.49 0.62 6.88
CA ARG A 78 -6.34 -0.30 6.84
C ARG A 78 -6.01 -0.73 5.41
N ARG A 79 -7.01 -0.93 4.57
CA ARG A 79 -6.82 -1.33 3.17
C ARG A 79 -6.14 -0.24 2.35
N PHE A 80 -6.57 1.01 2.46
CA PHE A 80 -5.91 2.13 1.78
C PHE A 80 -4.47 2.32 2.25
N PHE A 81 -4.17 2.20 3.54
CA PHE A 81 -2.78 2.22 4.01
C PHE A 81 -1.98 1.02 3.47
N GLY A 82 -2.55 -0.20 3.49
CA GLY A 82 -1.90 -1.37 2.91
C GLY A 82 -1.63 -1.25 1.41
N LEU A 83 -2.50 -0.59 0.65
CA LEU A 83 -2.26 -0.29 -0.77
C LEU A 83 -1.08 0.67 -0.97
N ARG A 84 -0.90 1.65 -0.09
CA ARG A 84 0.27 2.53 -0.11
C ARG A 84 1.57 1.76 0.11
N ASP A 85 1.58 0.78 1.01
CA ASP A 85 2.75 -0.06 1.28
C ASP A 85 3.12 -0.97 0.10
N LEU A 86 2.18 -1.20 -0.83
CA LEU A 86 2.41 -1.96 -2.07
C LEU A 86 2.94 -1.10 -3.24
N LEU A 87 3.00 0.21 -3.07
CA LEU A 87 3.59 1.10 -4.08
C LEU A 87 5.11 0.85 -4.20
N PRO A 88 5.68 0.98 -5.40
CA PRO A 88 7.13 0.92 -5.57
C PRO A 88 7.82 1.95 -4.67
N GLY A 89 8.97 1.61 -4.09
CA GLY A 89 9.72 2.55 -3.26
C GLY A 89 10.19 3.79 -4.04
N THR A 90 10.68 3.56 -5.27
CA THR A 90 11.09 4.62 -6.22
C THR A 90 10.85 4.14 -7.64
N CYS A 91 10.61 5.08 -8.55
CA CYS A 91 10.53 4.82 -9.98
C CYS A 91 11.71 5.50 -10.70
N PRO A 92 12.43 4.77 -11.59
CA PRO A 92 13.56 5.34 -12.33
C PRO A 92 13.14 6.45 -13.29
N ASP A 93 11.95 6.34 -13.88
CA ASP A 93 11.38 7.35 -14.77
C ASP A 93 10.74 8.48 -13.93
N PRO A 94 11.12 9.74 -14.13
CA PRO A 94 10.53 10.88 -13.42
C PRO A 94 9.01 11.00 -13.60
N ALA A 95 8.47 10.61 -14.76
CA ALA A 95 7.02 10.64 -15.00
C ALA A 95 6.31 9.56 -14.18
N ASP A 96 6.90 8.38 -14.03
CA ASP A 96 6.36 7.32 -13.19
C ASP A 96 6.48 7.64 -11.70
N GLU A 97 7.55 8.31 -11.31
CA GLU A 97 7.71 8.79 -9.93
C GLU A 97 6.67 9.85 -9.58
N GLU A 98 6.29 10.71 -10.52
CA GLU A 98 5.20 11.66 -10.31
C GLU A 98 3.86 10.95 -10.13
N LEU A 99 3.53 9.98 -11.01
CA LEU A 99 2.31 9.17 -10.89
C LEU A 99 2.27 8.41 -9.55
N ARG A 100 3.41 7.86 -9.13
CA ARG A 100 3.54 7.18 -7.84
C ARG A 100 3.20 8.12 -6.68
N ARG A 101 3.76 9.35 -6.68
CA ARG A 101 3.51 10.34 -5.63
C ARG A 101 2.05 10.80 -5.58
N GLN A 102 1.44 10.99 -6.75
CA GLN A 102 0.02 11.35 -6.85
C GLN A 102 -0.86 10.23 -6.29
N LEU A 103 -0.59 8.97 -6.68
CA LEU A 103 -1.32 7.81 -6.18
C LEU A 103 -1.17 7.65 -4.66
N ASP A 104 0.05 7.80 -4.12
CA ASP A 104 0.30 7.77 -2.67
C ASP A 104 -0.49 8.85 -1.93
N ALA A 105 -0.50 10.07 -2.44
CA ALA A 105 -1.24 11.18 -1.84
C ALA A 105 -2.77 10.93 -1.84
N ILE A 106 -3.31 10.39 -2.94
CA ILE A 106 -4.74 10.09 -3.06
C ILE A 106 -5.14 8.97 -2.10
N LEU A 107 -4.38 7.88 -2.04
CA LEU A 107 -4.63 6.77 -1.11
C LEU A 107 -4.60 7.23 0.34
N HIS A 108 -3.62 8.09 0.67
CA HIS A 108 -3.55 8.70 1.99
C HIS A 108 -4.77 9.56 2.29
N HIS A 109 -5.20 10.39 1.35
CA HIS A 109 -6.40 11.21 1.49
C HIS A 109 -7.65 10.35 1.75
N HIS A 110 -7.86 9.27 0.97
CA HIS A 110 -9.00 8.37 1.14
C HIS A 110 -9.01 7.72 2.53
N ALA A 111 -7.84 7.23 2.98
CA ALA A 111 -7.71 6.66 4.32
C ALA A 111 -8.08 7.69 5.40
N LEU A 112 -7.55 8.92 5.28
CA LEU A 112 -7.82 9.99 6.24
C LEU A 112 -9.27 10.46 6.20
N ALA A 113 -9.89 10.58 5.04
CA ALA A 113 -11.29 11.00 4.93
C ALA A 113 -12.23 10.04 5.66
N VAL A 114 -12.05 8.73 5.47
CA VAL A 114 -12.82 7.70 6.18
C VAL A 114 -12.52 7.74 7.69
N TRP A 115 -11.25 7.82 8.07
CA TRP A 115 -10.85 7.86 9.47
C TRP A 115 -11.42 9.09 10.20
N VAL A 116 -11.27 10.28 9.62
CA VAL A 116 -11.79 11.55 10.18
C VAL A 116 -13.31 11.50 10.30
N ALA A 117 -14.01 10.97 9.30
CA ALA A 117 -15.46 10.84 9.35
C ALA A 117 -15.93 9.98 10.54
N LEU A 118 -15.26 8.85 10.79
CA LEU A 118 -15.55 7.99 11.93
C LEU A 118 -15.18 8.64 13.27
N ASP A 119 -14.05 9.33 13.33
CA ASP A 119 -13.57 10.01 14.55
C ASP A 119 -14.51 11.17 14.94
N LEU A 120 -14.91 11.99 13.97
CA LEU A 120 -15.89 13.05 14.19
C LEU A 120 -17.23 12.49 14.68
N LEU A 121 -17.72 11.41 14.07
CA LEU A 121 -18.97 10.76 14.47
C LEU A 121 -18.86 10.20 15.89
N ALA A 122 -17.72 9.62 16.26
CA ALA A 122 -17.48 9.14 17.62
C ALA A 122 -17.50 10.28 18.67
N CYS A 123 -17.20 11.50 18.25
CA CYS A 123 -17.15 12.69 19.10
C CYS A 123 -18.37 13.61 18.99
N GLU A 124 -19.35 13.32 18.13
CA GLU A 124 -20.46 14.21 17.76
C GLU A 124 -21.21 14.77 18.97
N TRP A 125 -21.47 13.95 19.98
CA TRP A 125 -22.19 14.33 21.19
C TRP A 125 -21.45 15.34 22.09
N ARG A 126 -20.20 15.68 21.77
CA ARG A 126 -19.31 16.46 22.64
C ARG A 126 -19.30 17.97 22.35
N SER A 127 -19.61 18.38 21.12
CA SER A 127 -19.61 19.81 20.80
C SER A 127 -20.34 20.16 19.50
N GLU A 128 -20.95 21.37 19.47
CA GLU A 128 -21.52 21.96 18.26
C GLU A 128 -20.48 22.15 17.14
N LYS A 129 -19.22 22.36 17.50
CA LYS A 129 -18.12 22.46 16.52
C LYS A 129 -17.95 21.16 15.74
N ILE A 130 -17.99 20.01 16.42
CA ILE A 130 -17.87 18.70 15.78
C ILE A 130 -19.09 18.44 14.88
N SER A 131 -20.30 18.82 15.35
CA SER A 131 -21.49 18.71 14.51
C SER A 131 -21.36 19.49 13.21
N ARG A 132 -20.87 20.73 13.25
CA ARG A 132 -20.60 21.53 12.05
C ARG A 132 -19.52 20.91 11.15
N GLN A 133 -18.51 20.26 11.71
CA GLN A 133 -17.48 19.56 10.92
C GLN A 133 -18.05 18.35 10.20
N LEU A 134 -18.96 17.59 10.85
CA LEU A 134 -19.69 16.49 10.18
C LEU A 134 -20.55 17.02 9.03
N ASP A 135 -21.27 18.13 9.24
CA ASP A 135 -22.08 18.75 8.18
C ASP A 135 -21.25 19.23 7.00
N ALA A 136 -19.99 19.61 7.25
CA ALA A 136 -19.05 20.08 6.24
C ALA A 136 -18.31 18.96 5.50
N LEU A 137 -18.49 17.68 5.86
CA LEU A 137 -17.94 16.56 5.09
C LEU A 137 -18.52 16.58 3.67
N ASN A 138 -17.67 16.36 2.69
CA ASN A 138 -18.04 16.42 1.27
C ASN A 138 -17.62 15.14 0.51
N GLY A 139 -17.83 13.99 1.14
CA GLY A 139 -17.41 12.72 0.58
C GLY A 139 -15.89 12.62 0.41
N LEU A 140 -15.45 11.87 -0.58
CA LEU A 140 -14.03 11.78 -0.97
C LEU A 140 -13.59 12.95 -1.86
N GLY A 141 -14.54 13.67 -2.45
CA GLY A 141 -14.31 14.88 -3.20
C GLY A 141 -13.49 14.70 -4.49
N GLU A 142 -12.76 15.75 -4.87
CA GLU A 142 -11.93 15.78 -6.08
C GLU A 142 -10.88 14.65 -6.16
N PRO A 143 -10.23 14.20 -5.07
CA PRO A 143 -9.30 13.07 -5.11
C PRO A 143 -9.92 11.76 -5.64
N ALA A 144 -11.23 11.55 -5.51
CA ALA A 144 -11.89 10.38 -6.05
C ALA A 144 -11.88 10.39 -7.59
N ALA A 145 -12.26 11.51 -8.22
CA ALA A 145 -12.21 11.66 -9.67
C ALA A 145 -10.76 11.57 -10.20
N HIS A 146 -9.80 12.09 -9.44
CA HIS A 146 -8.38 12.03 -9.79
C HIS A 146 -7.84 10.59 -9.78
N LEU A 147 -8.30 9.75 -8.84
CA LEU A 147 -7.92 8.34 -8.82
C LEU A 147 -8.37 7.59 -10.08
N GLU A 148 -9.61 7.85 -10.54
CA GLU A 148 -10.13 7.26 -11.77
C GLU A 148 -9.31 7.69 -12.99
N GLN A 149 -8.94 8.97 -13.07
CA GLN A 149 -8.09 9.51 -14.14
C GLN A 149 -6.70 8.85 -14.14
N LEU A 150 -6.05 8.75 -12.97
CA LEU A 150 -4.77 8.07 -12.83
C LEU A 150 -4.84 6.60 -13.22
N TYR A 151 -5.89 5.91 -12.83
CA TYR A 151 -6.10 4.51 -13.22
C TYR A 151 -6.22 4.38 -14.74
N ALA A 152 -7.01 5.24 -15.38
CA ALA A 152 -7.15 5.25 -16.84
C ALA A 152 -5.82 5.56 -17.53
N GLU A 153 -5.03 6.50 -17.02
CA GLU A 153 -3.70 6.83 -17.56
C GLU A 153 -2.73 5.65 -17.46
N LEU A 154 -2.67 4.98 -16.30
CA LEU A 154 -1.84 3.81 -16.08
C LEU A 154 -2.27 2.62 -16.97
N ALA A 155 -3.57 2.47 -17.27
CA ALA A 155 -4.09 1.45 -18.17
C ALA A 155 -3.70 1.73 -19.63
N ASN A 156 -3.86 2.97 -20.11
CA ASN A 156 -3.61 3.35 -21.50
C ASN A 156 -2.12 3.27 -21.88
N ARG A 157 -1.22 3.68 -20.99
CA ARG A 157 0.24 3.63 -21.24
C ARG A 157 0.79 2.20 -21.31
N SER A 158 0.10 1.23 -20.70
CA SER A 158 0.49 -0.19 -20.79
C SER A 158 0.22 -0.80 -22.15
N THR A 159 -0.77 -0.30 -22.91
CA THR A 159 -1.12 -0.80 -24.25
C THR A 159 -0.21 -0.22 -25.35
N ALA A 160 0.35 0.96 -25.13
CA ALA A 160 1.22 1.63 -26.10
C ALA A 160 2.64 1.02 -26.20
N GLY A 161 3.05 0.20 -25.23
CA GLY A 161 4.36 -0.44 -25.17
C GLY A 161 4.44 -1.85 -25.77
N GLN A 162 3.33 -2.41 -26.27
CA GLN A 162 3.34 -3.73 -26.91
C GLN A 162 3.61 -3.56 -28.41
N PRO A 163 4.80 -3.95 -28.94
CA PRO A 163 5.02 -3.94 -30.38
C PRO A 163 3.97 -4.86 -31.02
N ALA A 164 3.28 -4.35 -32.05
CA ALA A 164 2.42 -5.16 -32.90
C ALA A 164 3.24 -6.31 -33.51
N ASN A 165 2.89 -7.52 -33.16
CA ASN A 165 3.51 -8.75 -33.64
C ASN A 165 2.85 -9.16 -34.97
#